data_d3ffde87fd40c6af3b2ee7747a6affd7
#
_entry.id   d3ffde87fd40c6af3b2ee7747a6affd7
#
_cell.length_a   1.000
_cell.length_b   1.000
_cell.length_c   1.000
_cell.angle_alpha   90.00
_cell.angle_beta   90.00
_cell.angle_gamma   90.00
#
_symmetry.space_group_name_H-M   'P 1'
#
loop_
_entity.id
_entity.type
_entity.pdbx_description
1 polymer ?
#
loop_
_entity_poly.entity_id
_entity_poly.type
_entity_poly.pdbx_seq_one_letter_code
_entity_poly.pdbx_strand_id
1 'polypeptide(L)'
;MRPPVDTITAPPFPAKLPWVNVASLRMDQQRGRPVLVEFWDFCRVSSLRTLSYVRAWHERYEEAGLRIVSVHSPGFDASRDDDDVRAAVARLGIAHPVLIDAELRLWTAYDNEGWPARYLWAPTERGHVLHDFHYGEGGYRDTELAIQELLGVERPPVEPVRPEDDPEARVVVPTRDRAGAWSGPYEAGGVWAVLSGRGPVHANGRTFDVTRPGAYPLVEHGRHTTGVLDLDVGDGVTCHAVCFTPGVAP
;
A
#
# COMPACT_ATOMS: atom_id res chain seq x y z
N MET A 1 1.09 -0.18 -22.06
CA MET A 1 2.27 0.25 -22.85
C MET A 1 3.42 0.29 -21.85
N ARG A 2 4.42 -0.58 -21.98
CA ARG A 2 5.61 -0.49 -21.11
C ARG A 2 6.30 0.85 -21.35
N PRO A 3 6.71 1.58 -20.29
CA PRO A 3 7.51 2.79 -20.47
C PRO A 3 8.84 2.47 -21.17
N PRO A 4 9.57 3.47 -21.70
CA PRO A 4 10.92 3.27 -22.20
C PRO A 4 11.86 2.98 -21.02
N VAL A 5 11.89 1.72 -20.61
CA VAL A 5 12.41 1.25 -19.32
C VAL A 5 13.94 1.20 -19.25
N ASP A 6 14.63 1.04 -20.37
CA ASP A 6 16.08 0.78 -20.39
C ASP A 6 16.95 1.99 -20.06
N THR A 7 16.35 3.17 -19.86
CA THR A 7 17.09 4.43 -19.66
C THR A 7 16.89 5.03 -18.27
N ILE A 8 15.85 4.63 -17.54
CA ILE A 8 15.55 5.17 -16.22
C ILE A 8 16.31 4.35 -15.18
N THR A 9 17.26 4.97 -14.47
CA THR A 9 18.05 4.31 -13.42
C THR A 9 17.40 4.51 -12.05
N ALA A 10 17.49 3.47 -11.20
CA ALA A 10 16.94 3.52 -9.84
C ALA A 10 17.64 4.60 -9.01
N PRO A 11 16.91 5.54 -8.39
CA PRO A 11 17.48 6.45 -7.42
C PRO A 11 18.08 5.70 -6.23
N PRO A 12 19.20 6.18 -5.65
CA PRO A 12 19.76 5.57 -4.46
C PRO A 12 18.86 5.79 -3.25
N PHE A 13 18.85 4.84 -2.31
CA PHE A 13 18.21 5.06 -1.02
C PHE A 13 18.96 6.14 -0.25
N PRO A 14 18.28 7.21 0.23
CA PRO A 14 18.93 8.29 0.96
C PRO A 14 19.64 7.79 2.22
N ALA A 15 20.86 8.25 2.45
CA ALA A 15 21.58 7.93 3.67
C ALA A 15 20.88 8.50 4.91
N LYS A 16 21.02 7.82 6.04
CA LYS A 16 20.53 8.24 7.36
C LYS A 16 19.01 8.27 7.53
N LEU A 17 18.24 7.67 6.63
CA LEU A 17 16.83 7.43 6.90
C LEU A 17 16.67 6.19 7.79
N PRO A 18 15.64 6.17 8.68
CA PRO A 18 15.36 5.04 9.54
C PRO A 18 14.87 3.83 8.73
N TRP A 19 15.24 2.63 9.20
CA TRP A 19 14.82 1.36 8.62
C TRP A 19 14.13 0.49 9.68
N VAL A 20 13.26 -0.40 9.22
CA VAL A 20 12.65 -1.48 10.00
C VAL A 20 12.99 -2.80 9.32
N ASN A 21 13.17 -3.86 10.11
CA ASN A 21 13.55 -5.22 9.70
C ASN A 21 14.98 -5.37 9.17
N VAL A 22 15.69 -4.29 8.91
CA VAL A 22 17.12 -4.29 8.54
C VAL A 22 17.82 -3.06 9.12
N ALA A 23 19.15 -3.11 9.25
CA ALA A 23 19.91 -1.96 9.72
C ALA A 23 19.96 -0.84 8.68
N SER A 24 20.19 -1.17 7.43
CA SER A 24 20.12 -0.28 6.27
C SER A 24 20.27 -1.08 4.98
N LEU A 25 19.79 -0.51 3.87
CA LEU A 25 20.06 -1.03 2.53
C LEU A 25 20.59 0.08 1.62
N ARG A 26 21.34 -0.34 0.60
CA ARG A 26 21.79 0.53 -0.49
C ARG A 26 21.40 -0.11 -1.82
N MET A 27 20.87 0.67 -2.73
CA MET A 27 20.46 0.18 -4.06
C MET A 27 21.65 -0.40 -4.84
N ASP A 28 22.82 0.23 -4.79
CA ASP A 28 24.04 -0.22 -5.46
C ASP A 28 24.61 -1.54 -4.91
N GLN A 29 24.16 -1.99 -3.74
CA GLN A 29 24.52 -3.28 -3.13
C GLN A 29 23.53 -4.41 -3.47
N GLN A 30 22.43 -4.12 -4.16
CA GLN A 30 21.47 -5.13 -4.59
C GLN A 30 21.83 -5.75 -5.96
N ARG A 31 23.11 -5.77 -6.31
CA ARG A 31 23.60 -6.25 -7.62
C ARG A 31 23.12 -7.67 -7.92
N GLY A 32 22.67 -7.86 -9.18
CA GLY A 32 22.20 -9.16 -9.66
C GLY A 32 20.82 -9.59 -9.17
N ARG A 33 20.13 -8.75 -8.39
CA ARG A 33 18.79 -9.04 -7.86
C ARG A 33 17.77 -8.07 -8.40
N PRO A 34 16.60 -8.52 -8.85
CA PRO A 34 15.45 -7.63 -9.04
C PRO A 34 15.05 -6.97 -7.71
N VAL A 35 14.70 -5.69 -7.77
CA VAL A 35 14.23 -4.92 -6.60
C VAL A 35 12.85 -4.37 -6.87
N LEU A 36 11.88 -4.72 -6.03
CA LEU A 36 10.57 -4.09 -6.01
C LEU A 36 10.57 -3.02 -4.92
N VAL A 37 10.39 -1.75 -5.30
CA VAL A 37 10.19 -0.63 -4.38
C VAL A 37 8.71 -0.28 -4.37
N GLU A 38 8.08 -0.33 -3.19
CA GLU A 38 6.68 0.02 -3.00
C GLU A 38 6.57 1.24 -2.09
N PHE A 39 5.88 2.28 -2.55
CA PHE A 39 5.49 3.42 -1.70
C PHE A 39 4.13 3.14 -1.07
N TRP A 40 4.05 3.26 0.25
CA TRP A 40 2.84 2.96 1.01
C TRP A 40 2.66 3.89 2.21
N ASP A 41 1.45 3.88 2.77
CA ASP A 41 1.10 4.57 4.00
C ASP A 41 0.05 3.75 4.76
N PHE A 42 0.26 3.49 6.05
CA PHE A 42 -0.66 2.70 6.87
C PHE A 42 -2.01 3.40 7.13
N CYS A 43 -2.13 4.68 6.82
CA CYS A 43 -3.38 5.44 6.81
C CYS A 43 -4.10 5.43 5.45
N ARG A 44 -3.49 4.85 4.39
CA ARG A 44 -4.11 4.72 3.06
C ARG A 44 -4.71 3.34 2.89
N VAL A 45 -6.04 3.28 2.71
CA VAL A 45 -6.77 2.02 2.51
C VAL A 45 -6.22 1.25 1.30
N SER A 46 -5.94 1.92 0.19
CA SER A 46 -5.35 1.34 -1.01
C SER A 46 -3.98 0.69 -0.76
N SER A 47 -3.15 1.30 0.11
CA SER A 47 -1.87 0.70 0.51
C SER A 47 -2.07 -0.56 1.35
N LEU A 48 -2.99 -0.54 2.31
CA LEU A 48 -3.30 -1.72 3.14
C LEU A 48 -3.83 -2.88 2.30
N ARG A 49 -4.65 -2.59 1.31
CA ARG A 49 -5.22 -3.60 0.40
C ARG A 49 -4.15 -4.22 -0.50
N THR A 50 -3.19 -3.42 -0.97
CA THR A 50 -2.05 -3.88 -1.78
C THR A 50 -1.05 -4.71 -0.97
N LEU A 51 -0.89 -4.41 0.32
CA LEU A 51 0.09 -5.06 1.19
C LEU A 51 -0.06 -6.59 1.24
N SER A 52 -1.26 -7.14 1.09
CA SER A 52 -1.49 -8.59 1.04
C SER A 52 -0.69 -9.25 -0.09
N TYR A 53 -0.62 -8.63 -1.25
CA TYR A 53 0.14 -9.11 -2.40
C TYR A 53 1.64 -8.91 -2.21
N VAL A 54 2.06 -7.75 -1.71
CA VAL A 54 3.49 -7.46 -1.47
C VAL A 54 4.09 -8.46 -0.48
N ARG A 55 3.35 -8.81 0.59
CA ARG A 55 3.76 -9.85 1.54
C ARG A 55 3.84 -11.23 0.88
N ALA A 56 2.82 -11.61 0.10
CA ALA A 56 2.80 -12.88 -0.60
C ALA A 56 3.98 -12.99 -1.61
N TRP A 57 4.30 -11.92 -2.33
CA TRP A 57 5.44 -11.91 -3.24
C TRP A 57 6.77 -11.99 -2.48
N HIS A 58 6.90 -11.35 -1.31
CA HIS A 58 8.07 -11.51 -0.47
C HIS A 58 8.28 -12.97 -0.06
N GLU A 59 7.24 -13.60 0.51
CA GLU A 59 7.29 -14.99 0.94
C GLU A 59 7.60 -15.96 -0.21
N ARG A 60 7.07 -15.70 -1.41
CA ARG A 60 7.22 -16.59 -2.56
C ARG A 60 8.54 -16.46 -3.30
N TYR A 61 9.14 -15.25 -3.32
CA TYR A 61 10.23 -14.94 -4.25
C TYR A 61 11.50 -14.43 -3.58
N GLU A 62 11.56 -14.24 -2.26
CA GLU A 62 12.78 -13.82 -1.56
C GLU A 62 13.92 -14.82 -1.78
N GLU A 63 13.66 -16.11 -1.63
CA GLU A 63 14.64 -17.18 -1.86
C GLU A 63 15.05 -17.30 -3.33
N ALA A 64 14.17 -16.95 -4.26
CA ALA A 64 14.48 -16.88 -5.69
C ALA A 64 15.29 -15.65 -6.08
N GLY A 65 15.50 -14.71 -5.15
CA GLY A 65 16.37 -13.56 -5.33
C GLY A 65 15.67 -12.20 -5.40
N LEU A 66 14.34 -12.13 -5.33
CA LEU A 66 13.64 -10.85 -5.25
C LEU A 66 14.00 -10.10 -3.97
N ARG A 67 14.29 -8.82 -4.09
CA ARG A 67 14.35 -7.89 -2.96
C ARG A 67 13.13 -6.98 -2.98
N ILE A 68 12.32 -7.00 -1.92
CA ILE A 68 11.26 -6.01 -1.72
C ILE A 68 11.73 -4.98 -0.70
N VAL A 69 11.44 -3.72 -0.97
CA VAL A 69 11.64 -2.57 -0.07
C VAL A 69 10.34 -1.77 -0.07
N SER A 70 9.61 -1.78 1.03
CA SER A 70 8.48 -0.87 1.20
C SER A 70 8.97 0.46 1.77
N VAL A 71 8.56 1.57 1.17
CA VAL A 71 8.89 2.94 1.56
C VAL A 71 7.65 3.56 2.16
N HIS A 72 7.67 3.74 3.48
CA HIS A 72 6.57 4.43 4.14
C HIS A 72 6.74 5.93 3.96
N SER A 73 5.88 6.51 3.15
CA SER A 73 5.82 7.96 2.88
C SER A 73 4.47 8.49 3.33
N PRO A 74 4.40 9.39 4.34
CA PRO A 74 3.13 9.78 4.95
C PRO A 74 2.25 10.59 4.00
N GLY A 75 1.01 10.16 3.83
CA GLY A 75 -0.04 10.87 3.11
C GLY A 75 -0.99 11.64 4.04
N PHE A 76 -0.85 11.40 5.35
CA PHE A 76 -1.55 12.10 6.42
C PHE A 76 -0.55 12.53 7.50
N ASP A 77 -0.81 13.64 8.18
CA ASP A 77 0.02 14.04 9.32
C ASP A 77 -0.01 12.97 10.43
N ALA A 78 -1.12 12.26 10.58
CA ALA A 78 -1.28 11.17 11.52
C ALA A 78 -0.41 9.94 11.26
N SER A 79 0.19 9.81 10.07
CA SER A 79 1.08 8.70 9.71
C SER A 79 2.56 9.09 9.65
N ARG A 80 2.92 10.26 10.17
CA ARG A 80 4.28 10.82 10.04
C ARG A 80 5.26 10.31 11.11
N ASP A 81 4.75 9.87 12.26
CA ASP A 81 5.57 9.47 13.40
C ASP A 81 6.28 8.13 13.17
N ASP A 82 7.59 8.08 13.38
CA ASP A 82 8.42 6.89 13.15
C ASP A 82 8.02 5.71 14.04
N ASP A 83 7.60 5.94 15.30
CA ASP A 83 7.20 4.88 16.22
C ASP A 83 5.83 4.29 15.82
N ASP A 84 4.92 5.11 15.32
CA ASP A 84 3.66 4.64 14.74
C ASP A 84 3.88 3.82 13.47
N VAL A 85 4.85 4.18 12.62
CA VAL A 85 5.27 3.37 11.46
C VAL A 85 5.80 2.01 11.92
N ARG A 86 6.72 1.98 12.91
CA ARG A 86 7.26 0.72 13.46
C ARG A 86 6.16 -0.16 14.04
N ALA A 87 5.23 0.44 14.79
CA ALA A 87 4.07 -0.26 15.34
C ALA A 87 3.14 -0.80 14.24
N ALA A 88 2.96 -0.05 13.16
CA ALA A 88 2.16 -0.49 12.01
C ALA A 88 2.85 -1.66 11.28
N VAL A 89 4.16 -1.59 11.03
CA VAL A 89 4.95 -2.68 10.43
C VAL A 89 4.79 -3.98 11.23
N ALA A 90 4.95 -3.90 12.56
CA ALA A 90 4.80 -5.06 13.44
C ALA A 90 3.37 -5.62 13.42
N ARG A 91 2.35 -4.76 13.57
CA ARG A 91 0.93 -5.14 13.58
C ARG A 91 0.46 -5.74 12.26
N LEU A 92 0.95 -5.23 11.13
CA LEU A 92 0.61 -5.70 9.79
C LEU A 92 1.44 -6.92 9.36
N GLY A 93 2.38 -7.39 10.19
CA GLY A 93 3.21 -8.56 9.91
C GLY A 93 4.11 -8.38 8.68
N ILE A 94 4.66 -7.18 8.49
CA ILE A 94 5.58 -6.89 7.38
C ILE A 94 6.97 -7.41 7.77
N ALA A 95 7.47 -8.42 7.05
CA ALA A 95 8.77 -9.04 7.32
C ALA A 95 9.90 -8.48 6.45
N HIS A 96 9.60 -8.00 5.26
CA HIS A 96 10.58 -7.40 4.35
C HIS A 96 11.07 -6.03 4.85
N PRO A 97 12.19 -5.51 4.32
CA PRO A 97 12.73 -4.20 4.65
C PRO A 97 11.76 -3.06 4.43
N VAL A 98 11.64 -2.18 5.43
CA VAL A 98 10.84 -0.95 5.34
C VAL A 98 11.74 0.25 5.60
N LEU A 99 11.70 1.23 4.68
CA LEU A 99 12.33 2.54 4.81
C LEU A 99 11.27 3.54 5.30
N ILE A 100 11.59 4.34 6.33
CA ILE A 100 10.73 5.42 6.80
C ILE A 100 11.16 6.72 6.12
N ASP A 101 10.30 7.25 5.27
CA ASP A 101 10.53 8.44 4.45
C ASP A 101 9.63 9.62 4.88
N ALA A 102 9.67 9.95 6.19
CA ALA A 102 8.80 10.96 6.81
C ALA A 102 8.89 12.35 6.12
N GLU A 103 10.03 12.68 5.54
CA GLU A 103 10.27 13.93 4.83
C GLU A 103 10.13 13.84 3.30
N LEU A 104 9.56 12.74 2.78
CA LEU A 104 9.30 12.52 1.36
C LEU A 104 10.55 12.66 0.46
N ARG A 105 11.74 12.31 0.99
CA ARG A 105 13.01 12.46 0.26
C ARG A 105 13.13 11.44 -0.87
N LEU A 106 12.81 10.17 -0.58
CA LEU A 106 12.82 9.14 -1.61
C LEU A 106 11.60 9.28 -2.53
N TRP A 107 10.45 9.64 -1.97
CA TRP A 107 9.25 10.00 -2.73
C TRP A 107 9.58 11.02 -3.84
N THR A 108 10.23 12.12 -3.49
CA THR A 108 10.63 13.17 -4.43
C THR A 108 11.67 12.67 -5.44
N ALA A 109 12.65 11.85 -5.00
CA ALA A 109 13.68 11.30 -5.88
C ALA A 109 13.11 10.34 -6.94
N TYR A 110 11.97 9.70 -6.64
CA TYR A 110 11.25 8.83 -7.58
C TYR A 110 10.23 9.58 -8.44
N ASP A 111 10.06 10.89 -8.23
CA ASP A 111 8.98 11.69 -8.82
C ASP A 111 7.61 10.97 -8.63
N ASN A 112 7.41 10.43 -7.40
CA ASN A 112 6.24 9.61 -7.12
C ASN A 112 5.00 10.47 -6.94
N GLU A 113 3.85 10.03 -7.48
CA GLU A 113 2.62 10.83 -7.55
C GLU A 113 1.48 10.28 -6.70
N GLY A 114 1.62 9.07 -6.10
CA GLY A 114 0.48 8.47 -5.40
C GLY A 114 0.79 7.23 -4.56
N TRP A 115 -0.21 6.79 -3.82
CA TRP A 115 -0.21 5.58 -2.98
C TRP A 115 -1.32 4.61 -3.39
N PRO A 116 -1.02 3.29 -3.38
CA PRO A 116 0.31 2.72 -3.45
C PRO A 116 0.98 2.99 -4.79
N ALA A 117 2.30 2.88 -4.86
CA ALA A 117 3.02 2.88 -6.11
C ALA A 117 4.12 1.81 -6.05
N ARG A 118 4.28 1.05 -7.12
CA ARG A 118 5.22 -0.05 -7.22
C ARG A 118 6.15 0.18 -8.40
N TYR A 119 7.46 0.06 -8.16
CA TYR A 119 8.49 0.19 -9.17
C TYR A 119 9.36 -1.05 -9.14
N LEU A 120 9.34 -1.82 -10.22
CA LEU A 120 10.16 -3.02 -10.36
C LEU A 120 11.43 -2.69 -11.15
N TRP A 121 12.56 -2.93 -10.53
CA TRP A 121 13.88 -2.61 -11.06
C TRP A 121 14.62 -3.86 -11.48
N ALA A 122 15.06 -3.92 -12.75
CA ALA A 122 15.89 -4.98 -13.28
C ALA A 122 17.36 -4.72 -12.98
N PRO A 123 18.13 -5.73 -12.53
CA PRO A 123 19.57 -5.60 -12.37
C PRO A 123 20.27 -5.54 -13.73
N THR A 124 21.28 -4.66 -13.83
CA THR A 124 22.19 -4.57 -14.99
C THR A 124 23.64 -4.50 -14.52
N GLU A 125 24.61 -4.58 -15.43
CA GLU A 125 26.02 -4.40 -15.10
C GLU A 125 26.33 -3.03 -14.48
N ARG A 126 25.55 -2.01 -14.81
CA ARG A 126 25.74 -0.63 -14.39
C ARG A 126 24.86 -0.20 -13.22
N GLY A 127 24.01 -1.08 -12.69
CA GLY A 127 23.07 -0.79 -11.61
C GLY A 127 21.69 -1.36 -11.88
N HIS A 128 20.64 -0.62 -11.54
CA HIS A 128 19.26 -1.04 -11.74
C HIS A 128 18.55 -0.08 -12.70
N VAL A 129 17.77 -0.63 -13.62
CA VAL A 129 16.91 0.12 -14.55
C VAL A 129 15.45 -0.24 -14.34
N LEU A 130 14.56 0.70 -14.60
CA LEU A 130 13.13 0.47 -14.45
C LEU A 130 12.66 -0.61 -15.43
N HIS A 131 12.03 -1.66 -14.93
CA HIS A 131 11.47 -2.75 -15.72
C HIS A 131 9.95 -2.61 -15.86
N ASP A 132 9.27 -2.30 -14.74
CA ASP A 132 7.82 -2.11 -14.70
C ASP A 132 7.43 -1.16 -13.58
N PHE A 133 6.27 -0.51 -13.68
CA PHE A 133 5.70 0.27 -12.60
C PHE A 133 4.18 0.25 -12.63
N HIS A 134 3.57 0.45 -11.45
CA HIS A 134 2.13 0.54 -11.32
C HIS A 134 1.74 1.54 -10.23
N TYR A 135 0.78 2.42 -10.52
CA TYR A 135 0.17 3.34 -9.57
C TYR A 135 -1.21 2.85 -9.13
N GLY A 136 -1.48 2.97 -7.85
CA GLY A 136 -2.77 2.60 -7.27
C GLY A 136 -2.93 1.10 -7.00
N GLU A 137 -4.15 0.72 -6.68
CA GLU A 137 -4.56 -0.67 -6.51
C GLU A 137 -4.64 -1.39 -7.87
N GLY A 138 -4.71 -2.74 -7.82
CA GLY A 138 -4.84 -3.56 -9.02
C GLY A 138 -3.51 -3.86 -9.72
N GLY A 139 -3.56 -4.42 -10.93
CA GLY A 139 -2.36 -4.83 -11.68
C GLY A 139 -1.51 -5.88 -10.99
N TYR A 140 -2.05 -6.59 -9.99
CA TYR A 140 -1.28 -7.52 -9.15
C TYR A 140 -0.71 -8.68 -9.94
N ARG A 141 -1.53 -9.27 -10.80
CA ARG A 141 -1.09 -10.36 -11.68
C ARG A 141 0.02 -9.92 -12.63
N ASP A 142 -0.11 -8.74 -13.23
CA ASP A 142 0.89 -8.23 -14.19
C ASP A 142 2.22 -7.92 -13.47
N THR A 143 2.15 -7.29 -12.28
CA THR A 143 3.35 -7.07 -11.43
C THR A 143 4.02 -8.40 -11.08
N GLU A 144 3.25 -9.44 -10.69
CA GLU A 144 3.83 -10.74 -10.33
C GLU A 144 4.46 -11.44 -11.54
N LEU A 145 3.82 -11.38 -12.71
CA LEU A 145 4.40 -11.93 -13.95
C LEU A 145 5.71 -11.21 -14.33
N ALA A 146 5.77 -9.89 -14.16
CA ALA A 146 7.00 -9.13 -14.38
C ALA A 146 8.12 -9.52 -13.39
N ILE A 147 7.78 -9.79 -12.12
CA ILE A 147 8.72 -10.34 -11.13
C ILE A 147 9.23 -11.71 -11.57
N GLN A 148 8.35 -12.61 -12.00
CA GLN A 148 8.73 -13.94 -12.46
C GLN A 148 9.61 -13.90 -13.70
N GLU A 149 9.33 -13.01 -14.66
CA GLU A 149 10.16 -12.76 -15.84
C GLU A 149 11.60 -12.43 -15.44
N LEU A 150 11.81 -11.49 -14.51
CA LEU A 150 13.14 -11.09 -14.05
C LEU A 150 13.88 -12.17 -13.27
N LEU A 151 13.14 -13.03 -12.56
CA LEU A 151 13.71 -14.11 -11.78
C LEU A 151 13.97 -15.38 -12.60
N GLY A 152 13.43 -15.46 -13.83
CA GLY A 152 13.47 -16.69 -14.65
C GLY A 152 12.71 -17.86 -14.00
N VAL A 153 11.63 -17.57 -13.25
CA VAL A 153 10.80 -18.59 -12.60
C VAL A 153 9.39 -18.56 -13.19
N GLU A 154 8.74 -19.71 -13.19
CA GLU A 154 7.35 -19.86 -13.64
C GLU A 154 6.52 -20.51 -12.53
N ARG A 155 5.53 -19.80 -12.03
CA ARG A 155 4.60 -20.27 -10.98
C ARG A 155 3.21 -19.71 -11.25
N PRO A 156 2.13 -20.39 -10.82
CA PRO A 156 0.81 -19.75 -10.80
C PRO A 156 0.86 -18.46 -9.99
N PRO A 157 0.36 -17.33 -10.48
CA PRO A 157 0.27 -16.09 -9.71
C PRO A 157 -0.53 -16.27 -8.42
N VAL A 158 -0.39 -15.34 -7.49
CA VAL A 158 -1.24 -15.27 -6.29
C VAL A 158 -2.68 -15.12 -6.73
N GLU A 159 -3.56 -15.98 -6.19
CA GLU A 159 -4.99 -15.89 -6.43
C GLU A 159 -5.54 -14.55 -5.95
N PRO A 160 -6.58 -13.99 -6.59
CA PRO A 160 -7.22 -12.77 -6.16
C PRO A 160 -7.61 -12.84 -4.68
N VAL A 161 -7.12 -11.91 -3.86
CA VAL A 161 -7.42 -11.85 -2.43
C VAL A 161 -8.87 -11.39 -2.20
N ARG A 162 -9.38 -10.58 -3.12
CA ARG A 162 -10.76 -10.05 -3.11
C ARG A 162 -11.37 -10.24 -4.49
N PRO A 163 -12.71 -10.34 -4.59
CA PRO A 163 -13.37 -10.50 -5.88
C PRO A 163 -13.03 -9.40 -6.91
N GLU A 164 -12.84 -8.17 -6.45
CA GLU A 164 -12.49 -7.03 -7.31
C GLU A 164 -11.03 -7.01 -7.77
N ASP A 165 -10.17 -7.88 -7.22
CA ASP A 165 -8.79 -8.03 -7.65
C ASP A 165 -8.64 -8.97 -8.86
N ASP A 166 -9.69 -9.70 -9.21
CA ASP A 166 -9.69 -10.56 -10.40
C ASP A 166 -9.58 -9.66 -11.65
N PRO A 167 -8.62 -9.91 -12.55
CA PRO A 167 -8.46 -9.14 -13.78
C PRO A 167 -9.72 -9.09 -14.68
N GLU A 168 -10.58 -10.11 -14.59
CA GLU A 168 -11.83 -10.19 -15.34
C GLU A 168 -13.02 -9.56 -14.59
N ALA A 169 -12.82 -9.11 -13.34
CA ALA A 169 -13.88 -8.54 -12.53
C ALA A 169 -14.40 -7.22 -13.11
N ARG A 170 -15.71 -7.09 -13.17
CA ARG A 170 -16.34 -5.81 -13.47
C ARG A 170 -16.44 -4.98 -12.20
N VAL A 171 -15.46 -4.12 -11.99
CA VAL A 171 -15.35 -3.25 -10.81
C VAL A 171 -16.16 -1.96 -11.02
N VAL A 172 -16.89 -1.54 -9.98
CA VAL A 172 -17.66 -0.30 -9.97
C VAL A 172 -16.93 0.75 -9.13
N VAL A 173 -16.85 1.97 -9.67
CA VAL A 173 -16.24 3.12 -9.00
C VAL A 173 -17.08 3.50 -7.78
N PRO A 174 -16.50 3.61 -6.58
CA PRO A 174 -17.23 3.94 -5.37
C PRO A 174 -17.50 5.44 -5.24
N THR A 175 -18.28 5.80 -4.23
CA THR A 175 -18.40 7.19 -3.75
C THR A 175 -17.00 7.77 -3.52
N ARG A 176 -16.81 9.06 -3.81
CA ARG A 176 -15.54 9.76 -3.57
C ARG A 176 -15.29 9.92 -2.07
N ASP A 177 -14.03 9.79 -1.68
CA ASP A 177 -13.58 10.01 -0.31
C ASP A 177 -14.02 11.39 0.22
N ARG A 178 -14.25 11.46 1.53
CA ARG A 178 -14.66 12.65 2.26
C ARG A 178 -13.58 13.03 3.28
N ALA A 179 -13.22 14.30 3.32
CA ALA A 179 -12.34 14.83 4.36
C ALA A 179 -13.10 14.95 5.68
N GLY A 180 -12.45 14.55 6.78
CA GLY A 180 -13.04 14.59 8.12
C GLY A 180 -14.10 13.53 8.37
N ALA A 181 -14.80 13.64 9.50
CA ALA A 181 -15.94 12.79 9.83
C ALA A 181 -17.12 13.10 8.91
N TRP A 182 -17.76 12.05 8.42
CA TRP A 182 -18.88 12.17 7.50
C TRP A 182 -19.89 11.05 7.69
N SER A 183 -21.17 11.38 7.63
CA SER A 183 -22.32 10.44 7.60
C SER A 183 -23.22 10.75 6.42
N GLY A 184 -23.83 9.73 5.82
CA GLY A 184 -24.73 9.91 4.68
C GLY A 184 -24.77 8.72 3.72
N PRO A 185 -25.50 8.85 2.59
CA PRO A 185 -25.63 7.79 1.61
C PRO A 185 -24.34 7.59 0.80
N TYR A 186 -24.00 6.33 0.52
CA TYR A 186 -22.83 5.94 -0.28
C TYR A 186 -23.13 4.74 -1.18
N GLU A 187 -22.24 4.52 -2.13
CA GLU A 187 -22.14 3.32 -2.96
C GLU A 187 -20.68 2.86 -2.95
N ALA A 188 -20.41 1.63 -2.46
CA ALA A 188 -19.05 1.13 -2.31
C ALA A 188 -19.02 -0.40 -2.13
N GLY A 189 -17.84 -1.00 -2.25
CA GLY A 189 -17.52 -2.34 -1.78
C GLY A 189 -17.22 -2.36 -0.29
N GLY A 190 -16.78 -1.23 0.29
CA GLY A 190 -16.53 -1.07 1.70
C GLY A 190 -16.33 0.40 2.10
N VAL A 191 -16.43 0.69 3.39
CA VAL A 191 -16.25 2.02 3.97
C VAL A 191 -15.19 1.94 5.07
N TRP A 192 -14.27 2.87 5.07
CA TRP A 192 -13.17 2.98 6.00
C TRP A 192 -13.10 4.38 6.58
N ALA A 193 -12.55 4.52 7.79
CA ALA A 193 -12.19 5.82 8.34
C ALA A 193 -10.69 5.87 8.65
N VAL A 194 -10.06 7.00 8.32
CA VAL A 194 -8.68 7.31 8.74
C VAL A 194 -8.78 8.04 10.05
N LEU A 195 -8.34 7.39 11.13
CA LEU A 195 -8.51 7.85 12.50
C LEU A 195 -7.18 7.98 13.22
N SER A 196 -7.09 8.94 14.15
CA SER A 196 -6.00 9.08 15.10
C SER A 196 -6.52 9.50 16.48
N GLY A 197 -5.63 9.52 17.48
CA GLY A 197 -6.01 9.79 18.85
C GLY A 197 -6.40 8.53 19.62
N ARG A 198 -7.20 8.68 20.68
CA ARG A 198 -7.66 7.56 21.53
C ARG A 198 -9.09 7.81 22.00
N GLY A 199 -9.94 6.82 21.86
CA GLY A 199 -11.33 6.88 22.33
C GLY A 199 -12.27 6.04 21.48
N PRO A 200 -13.57 6.04 21.83
CA PRO A 200 -14.58 5.26 21.14
C PRO A 200 -14.98 5.89 19.80
N VAL A 201 -15.35 5.03 18.87
CA VAL A 201 -15.99 5.40 17.59
C VAL A 201 -17.20 4.51 17.40
N HIS A 202 -18.31 5.10 16.99
CA HIS A 202 -19.56 4.40 16.68
C HIS A 202 -19.82 4.49 15.17
N ALA A 203 -20.00 3.34 14.53
CA ALA A 203 -20.27 3.27 13.10
C ALA A 203 -21.38 2.24 12.84
N ASN A 204 -22.52 2.66 12.30
CA ASN A 204 -23.66 1.79 11.97
C ASN A 204 -24.03 0.83 13.12
N GLY A 205 -24.12 1.34 14.35
CA GLY A 205 -24.48 0.57 15.54
C GLY A 205 -23.36 -0.33 16.13
N ARG A 206 -22.16 -0.33 15.56
CA ARG A 206 -20.95 -0.98 16.11
C ARG A 206 -20.10 0.05 16.84
N THR A 207 -19.52 -0.35 17.97
CA THR A 207 -18.56 0.48 18.71
C THR A 207 -17.19 -0.21 18.73
N PHE A 208 -16.15 0.58 18.57
CA PHE A 208 -14.75 0.14 18.73
C PHE A 208 -13.89 1.28 19.26
N ASP A 209 -12.74 0.94 19.83
CA ASP A 209 -11.79 1.93 20.35
C ASP A 209 -10.66 2.18 19.36
N VAL A 210 -10.39 3.45 19.09
CA VAL A 210 -9.15 3.89 18.44
C VAL A 210 -8.07 3.97 19.52
N THR A 211 -6.95 3.30 19.27
CA THR A 211 -5.81 3.27 20.21
C THR A 211 -4.52 3.78 19.58
N ARG A 212 -4.50 3.95 18.27
CA ARG A 212 -3.37 4.42 17.45
C ARG A 212 -3.84 4.92 16.09
N PRO A 213 -3.04 5.71 15.37
CA PRO A 213 -3.41 6.15 14.03
C PRO A 213 -3.48 4.98 13.03
N GLY A 214 -4.37 5.11 12.04
CA GLY A 214 -4.54 4.11 10.97
C GLY A 214 -5.82 4.25 10.19
N ALA A 215 -5.98 3.41 9.18
CA ALA A 215 -7.25 3.21 8.49
C ALA A 215 -8.01 2.03 9.13
N TYR A 216 -9.24 2.28 9.51
CA TYR A 216 -10.13 1.35 10.22
C TYR A 216 -11.32 0.96 9.35
N PRO A 217 -11.60 -0.33 9.15
CA PRO A 217 -12.77 -0.76 8.40
C PRO A 217 -14.04 -0.50 9.22
N LEU A 218 -15.00 0.22 8.61
CA LEU A 218 -16.30 0.50 9.21
C LEU A 218 -17.37 -0.45 8.69
N VAL A 219 -17.41 -0.64 7.38
CA VAL A 219 -18.39 -1.50 6.67
C VAL A 219 -17.65 -2.27 5.58
N GLU A 220 -17.96 -3.55 5.46
CA GLU A 220 -17.50 -4.41 4.36
C GLU A 220 -18.70 -5.02 3.66
N HIS A 221 -18.70 -4.96 2.33
CA HIS A 221 -19.69 -5.58 1.47
C HIS A 221 -19.03 -6.63 0.58
N GLY A 222 -19.74 -7.70 0.26
CA GLY A 222 -19.23 -8.74 -0.64
C GLY A 222 -19.21 -8.29 -2.12
N ARG A 223 -19.85 -7.17 -2.42
CA ARG A 223 -19.92 -6.54 -3.76
C ARG A 223 -20.30 -5.06 -3.64
N HIS A 224 -20.28 -4.34 -4.74
CA HIS A 224 -20.74 -2.94 -4.78
C HIS A 224 -22.18 -2.82 -4.31
N THR A 225 -22.40 -2.02 -3.27
CA THR A 225 -23.66 -1.93 -2.54
C THR A 225 -23.96 -0.48 -2.18
N THR A 226 -25.23 -0.07 -2.28
CA THR A 226 -25.72 1.20 -1.75
C THR A 226 -25.99 1.07 -0.26
N GLY A 227 -25.53 2.03 0.54
CA GLY A 227 -25.74 2.07 1.98
C GLY A 227 -25.85 3.47 2.54
N VAL A 228 -26.05 3.56 3.85
CA VAL A 228 -25.97 4.82 4.61
C VAL A 228 -24.97 4.61 5.74
N LEU A 229 -23.98 5.49 5.81
CA LEU A 229 -23.04 5.54 6.94
C LEU A 229 -23.63 6.45 8.03
N ASP A 230 -23.64 5.94 9.25
CA ASP A 230 -23.86 6.70 10.49
C ASP A 230 -22.58 6.58 11.31
N LEU A 231 -21.80 7.66 11.36
CA LEU A 231 -20.48 7.72 12.01
C LEU A 231 -20.49 8.79 13.10
N ASP A 232 -20.27 8.38 14.32
CA ASP A 232 -20.01 9.25 15.47
C ASP A 232 -18.59 8.99 16.00
N VAL A 233 -17.81 10.06 16.11
CA VAL A 233 -16.40 10.03 16.52
C VAL A 233 -16.32 10.63 17.91
N GLY A 234 -16.02 9.80 18.91
CA GLY A 234 -15.95 10.23 20.30
C GLY A 234 -14.83 11.21 20.62
N ASP A 235 -14.93 11.83 21.77
CA ASP A 235 -13.91 12.76 22.28
C ASP A 235 -12.53 12.09 22.32
N GLY A 236 -11.49 12.83 21.91
CA GLY A 236 -10.11 12.33 21.85
C GLY A 236 -9.73 11.57 20.59
N VAL A 237 -10.68 11.37 19.66
CA VAL A 237 -10.42 10.79 18.33
C VAL A 237 -10.59 11.86 17.26
N THR A 238 -9.65 11.88 16.31
CA THR A 238 -9.75 12.70 15.09
C THR A 238 -10.00 11.82 13.90
N CYS A 239 -11.06 12.10 13.14
CA CYS A 239 -11.28 11.50 11.83
C CYS A 239 -10.70 12.42 10.75
N HIS A 240 -9.73 11.90 9.99
CA HIS A 240 -9.06 12.63 8.91
C HIS A 240 -9.79 12.48 7.57
N ALA A 241 -10.36 11.30 7.33
CA ALA A 241 -11.11 11.01 6.11
C ALA A 241 -12.05 9.83 6.32
N VAL A 242 -13.13 9.79 5.53
CA VAL A 242 -13.92 8.59 5.25
C VAL A 242 -13.64 8.17 3.81
N CYS A 243 -13.16 6.94 3.63
CA CYS A 243 -12.73 6.39 2.36
C CYS A 243 -13.66 5.26 1.91
N PHE A 244 -13.85 5.15 0.59
CA PHE A 244 -14.73 4.17 -0.01
C PHE A 244 -13.95 3.27 -0.98
N THR A 245 -14.07 1.96 -0.80
CA THR A 245 -13.37 1.00 -1.67
C THR A 245 -14.27 0.54 -2.82
N PRO A 246 -13.68 0.21 -3.97
CA PRO A 246 -14.43 -0.39 -5.07
C PRO A 246 -15.02 -1.74 -4.67
N GLY A 247 -15.98 -2.23 -5.44
CA GLY A 247 -16.56 -3.55 -5.33
C GLY A 247 -16.97 -4.07 -6.69
N VAL A 248 -17.12 -5.39 -6.83
CA VAL A 248 -17.63 -5.99 -8.07
C VAL A 248 -19.09 -5.60 -8.30
N ALA A 249 -19.48 -5.47 -9.55
CA ALA A 249 -20.87 -5.18 -9.93
C ALA A 249 -21.84 -6.22 -9.32
N PRO A 250 -23.06 -5.79 -8.94
CA PRO A 250 -24.11 -6.67 -8.43
C PRO A 250 -24.44 -7.85 -9.34
#